data_59dad9538ce402fd8d9cf89e9377356c
#
_entry.id   59dad9538ce402fd8d9cf89e9377356c
#
_cell.length_a   1.000
_cell.length_b   1.000
_cell.length_c   1.000
_cell.angle_alpha   90.00
_cell.angle_beta   90.00
_cell.angle_gamma   90.00
#
_symmetry.space_group_name_H-M   'P 1'
#
loop_
_entity.id
_entity.type
_entity.pdbx_description
1 polymer ?
#
loop_
_entity_poly.entity_id
_entity_poly.type
_entity_poly.pdbx_seq_one_letter_code
_entity_poly.pdbx_strand_id
1 'polypeptide(L)'
;YQYTQAVYVLPYAVLAVPVATVLYPRLTAAFEAATHQRAASGTDSADSTVTSLVATSTALVTAVAVAGTAMLLAASDAAERFFSFKQVDGMGQALAVLAPGLIGYALIYQVTRVLFAADRSRPAAHATAAGWLTVALASAACVRLMAPLGGDGRATLVALGVGTTVGMTVAGVGLLTVLARIMGVRVLRPILTALATGLPVALAAGLAIRVATTHVASLTLAVLTAVVGAVAAAGVVLAAIHLADRSLLRTMRGAYGHV
;
A
#
# COMPACT_ATOMS: atom_id res chain seq x y z
N TYR A 1 6.85 18.19 -7.66
CA TYR A 1 5.84 17.19 -7.34
C TYR A 1 5.99 15.89 -8.17
N GLN A 2 6.27 15.97 -9.47
CA GLN A 2 6.42 14.80 -10.35
C GLN A 2 7.53 13.83 -9.88
N TYR A 3 8.70 14.34 -9.51
CA TYR A 3 9.78 13.51 -8.96
C TYR A 3 9.37 12.84 -7.65
N THR A 4 8.67 13.54 -6.78
CA THR A 4 8.15 12.99 -5.52
C THR A 4 7.17 11.85 -5.78
N GLN A 5 6.27 12.01 -6.75
CA GLN A 5 5.34 10.95 -7.15
C GLN A 5 6.04 9.74 -7.78
N ALA A 6 7.05 9.97 -8.62
CA ALA A 6 7.81 8.87 -9.22
C ALA A 6 8.48 8.00 -8.15
N VAL A 7 9.11 8.61 -7.15
CA VAL A 7 9.72 7.89 -6.02
C VAL A 7 8.67 7.22 -5.14
N TYR A 8 7.53 7.90 -4.89
CA TYR A 8 6.43 7.36 -4.09
C TYR A 8 5.86 6.05 -4.64
N VAL A 9 5.68 5.95 -5.95
CA VAL A 9 5.08 4.76 -6.59
C VAL A 9 6.09 3.62 -6.74
N LEU A 10 7.40 3.88 -6.66
CA LEU A 10 8.45 2.91 -6.96
C LEU A 10 8.37 1.63 -6.10
N PRO A 11 8.23 1.66 -4.76
CA PRO A 11 8.09 0.43 -3.96
C PRO A 11 6.84 -0.38 -4.34
N TYR A 12 5.73 0.29 -4.66
CA TYR A 12 4.53 -0.39 -5.14
C TYR A 12 4.78 -1.08 -6.48
N ALA A 13 5.38 -0.38 -7.45
CA ALA A 13 5.65 -0.91 -8.77
C ALA A 13 6.60 -2.12 -8.73
N VAL A 14 7.61 -2.09 -7.87
CA VAL A 14 8.61 -3.15 -7.77
C VAL A 14 8.12 -4.34 -6.93
N LEU A 15 7.37 -4.10 -5.87
CA LEU A 15 7.00 -5.15 -4.91
C LEU A 15 5.55 -5.63 -5.09
N ALA A 16 4.58 -4.72 -5.17
CA ALA A 16 3.17 -5.08 -5.15
C ALA A 16 2.63 -5.49 -6.53
N VAL A 17 3.09 -4.85 -7.61
CA VAL A 17 2.64 -5.17 -8.97
C VAL A 17 2.96 -6.60 -9.37
N PRO A 18 4.18 -7.14 -9.19
CA PRO A 18 4.48 -8.54 -9.50
C PRO A 18 3.60 -9.51 -8.72
N VAL A 19 3.42 -9.28 -7.41
CA VAL A 19 2.56 -10.10 -6.56
C VAL A 19 1.12 -10.09 -7.05
N ALA A 20 0.56 -8.91 -7.32
CA ALA A 20 -0.80 -8.77 -7.80
C ALA A 20 -1.00 -9.39 -9.19
N THR A 21 0.01 -9.33 -10.06
CA THR A 21 -0.06 -9.90 -11.42
C THR A 21 -0.09 -11.42 -11.38
N VAL A 22 0.68 -12.06 -10.51
CA VAL A 22 0.67 -13.53 -10.34
C VAL A 22 -0.63 -14.02 -9.71
N LEU A 23 -1.21 -13.24 -8.80
CA LEU A 23 -2.43 -13.62 -8.08
C LEU A 23 -3.71 -13.42 -8.89
N TYR A 24 -3.75 -12.47 -9.82
CA TYR A 24 -4.96 -12.11 -10.55
C TYR A 24 -5.57 -13.28 -11.38
N PRO A 25 -4.81 -14.04 -12.18
CA PRO A 25 -5.36 -15.19 -12.92
C PRO A 25 -5.95 -16.27 -11.99
N ARG A 26 -5.36 -16.46 -10.81
CA ARG A 26 -5.86 -17.42 -9.81
C ARG A 26 -7.17 -16.96 -9.20
N LEU A 27 -7.31 -15.66 -8.96
CA LEU A 27 -8.55 -15.07 -8.48
C LEU A 27 -9.68 -15.24 -9.50
N THR A 28 -9.44 -14.92 -10.77
CA THR A 28 -10.45 -15.08 -11.83
C THR A 28 -10.86 -16.55 -12.00
N ALA A 29 -9.92 -17.47 -12.07
CA ALA A 29 -10.20 -18.90 -12.14
C ALA A 29 -10.99 -19.43 -10.94
N ALA A 30 -10.69 -18.95 -9.73
CA ALA A 30 -11.43 -19.33 -8.52
C ALA A 30 -12.88 -18.82 -8.53
N PHE A 31 -13.12 -17.59 -9.01
CA PHE A 31 -14.48 -17.04 -9.16
C PHE A 31 -15.27 -17.79 -10.24
N GLU A 32 -14.66 -18.11 -11.38
CA GLU A 32 -15.29 -18.90 -12.45
C GLU A 32 -15.66 -20.31 -11.95
N ALA A 33 -14.70 -21.00 -11.30
CA ALA A 33 -14.96 -22.33 -10.72
C ALA A 33 -16.09 -22.30 -9.69
N ALA A 34 -16.13 -21.29 -8.82
CA ALA A 34 -17.21 -21.14 -7.84
C ALA A 34 -18.58 -20.91 -8.51
N THR A 35 -18.61 -20.14 -9.59
CA THR A 35 -19.85 -19.91 -10.36
C THR A 35 -20.36 -21.20 -11.00
N HIS A 36 -19.47 -21.98 -11.60
CA HIS A 36 -19.83 -23.30 -12.19
C HIS A 36 -20.30 -24.29 -11.11
N GLN A 37 -19.63 -24.35 -9.96
CA GLN A 37 -20.02 -25.25 -8.87
C GLN A 37 -21.39 -24.89 -8.26
N ARG A 38 -21.70 -23.59 -8.11
CA ARG A 38 -23.02 -23.15 -7.67
C ARG A 38 -24.12 -23.59 -8.65
N ALA A 39 -23.85 -23.47 -9.96
CA ALA A 39 -24.78 -23.89 -10.99
C ALA A 39 -25.00 -25.41 -10.99
N ALA A 40 -24.00 -26.21 -10.65
CA ALA A 40 -24.03 -27.66 -10.70
C ALA A 40 -24.56 -28.31 -9.42
N SER A 41 -24.20 -27.82 -8.22
CA SER A 41 -24.45 -28.53 -6.94
C SER A 41 -25.12 -27.72 -5.85
N GLY A 42 -25.37 -26.43 -6.06
CA GLY A 42 -26.01 -25.56 -5.06
C GLY A 42 -25.29 -25.39 -3.72
N THR A 43 -24.03 -25.79 -3.64
CA THR A 43 -23.27 -25.81 -2.38
C THR A 43 -22.42 -24.55 -2.19
N ASP A 44 -22.44 -23.98 -0.96
CA ASP A 44 -21.69 -22.79 -0.55
C ASP A 44 -20.19 -23.05 -0.27
N SER A 45 -19.71 -24.29 -0.43
CA SER A 45 -18.31 -24.63 -0.13
C SER A 45 -17.30 -23.91 -1.04
N ALA A 46 -17.67 -23.64 -2.29
CA ALA A 46 -16.86 -22.85 -3.23
C ALA A 46 -16.64 -21.42 -2.75
N ASP A 47 -17.61 -20.82 -2.07
CA ASP A 47 -17.54 -19.45 -1.54
C ASP A 47 -16.51 -19.29 -0.43
N SER A 48 -16.34 -20.30 0.42
CA SER A 48 -15.34 -20.27 1.48
C SER A 48 -13.92 -20.28 0.92
N THR A 49 -13.68 -21.02 -0.16
CA THR A 49 -12.36 -21.08 -0.84
C THR A 49 -12.03 -19.75 -1.51
N VAL A 50 -12.97 -19.17 -2.24
CA VAL A 50 -12.79 -17.84 -2.87
C VAL A 50 -12.55 -16.78 -1.80
N THR A 51 -13.34 -16.74 -0.73
CA THR A 51 -13.19 -15.79 0.37
C THR A 51 -11.80 -15.90 1.03
N SER A 52 -11.32 -17.12 1.26
CA SER A 52 -10.00 -17.38 1.82
C SER A 52 -8.88 -16.89 0.89
N LEU A 53 -9.00 -17.14 -0.41
CA LEU A 53 -8.03 -16.70 -1.41
C LEU A 53 -7.99 -15.16 -1.51
N VAL A 54 -9.16 -14.51 -1.52
CA VAL A 54 -9.27 -13.05 -1.53
C VAL A 54 -8.67 -12.44 -0.26
N ALA A 55 -8.99 -13.00 0.91
CA ALA A 55 -8.46 -12.54 2.19
C ALA A 55 -6.92 -12.62 2.22
N THR A 56 -6.36 -13.77 1.82
CA THR A 56 -4.92 -14.01 1.84
C THR A 56 -4.19 -13.15 0.80
N SER A 57 -4.71 -13.07 -0.43
CA SER A 57 -4.09 -12.25 -1.48
C SER A 57 -4.09 -10.77 -1.14
N THR A 58 -5.19 -10.27 -0.58
CA THR A 58 -5.29 -8.87 -0.16
C THR A 58 -4.41 -8.58 1.06
N ALA A 59 -4.33 -9.50 2.02
CA ALA A 59 -3.41 -9.38 3.16
C ALA A 59 -1.94 -9.36 2.72
N LEU A 60 -1.58 -10.18 1.73
CA LEU A 60 -0.22 -10.20 1.17
C LEU A 60 0.13 -8.88 0.50
N VAL A 61 -0.75 -8.35 -0.36
CA VAL A 61 -0.53 -7.03 -1.00
C VAL A 61 -0.45 -5.93 0.06
N THR A 62 -1.26 -6.02 1.12
CA THR A 62 -1.20 -5.09 2.25
C THR A 62 0.14 -5.19 2.99
N ALA A 63 0.64 -6.40 3.28
CA ALA A 63 1.94 -6.60 3.92
C ALA A 63 3.09 -6.01 3.11
N VAL A 64 3.07 -6.21 1.79
CA VAL A 64 4.04 -5.65 0.86
C VAL A 64 3.94 -4.12 0.80
N ALA A 65 2.74 -3.55 0.83
CA ALA A 65 2.53 -2.10 0.86
C ALA A 65 3.02 -1.47 2.17
N VAL A 66 2.83 -2.16 3.30
CA VAL A 66 3.37 -1.74 4.60
C VAL A 66 4.89 -1.79 4.60
N ALA A 67 5.50 -2.82 4.02
CA ALA A 67 6.95 -2.87 3.82
C ALA A 67 7.44 -1.73 2.91
N GLY A 68 6.72 -1.43 1.83
CA GLY A 68 6.97 -0.29 0.96
C GLY A 68 6.88 1.06 1.68
N THR A 69 5.96 1.20 2.64
CA THR A 69 5.87 2.38 3.51
C THR A 69 7.15 2.56 4.33
N ALA A 70 7.68 1.49 4.93
CA ALA A 70 8.95 1.54 5.65
C ALA A 70 10.12 1.94 4.73
N MET A 71 10.15 1.39 3.52
CA MET A 71 11.18 1.73 2.52
C MET A 71 11.13 3.21 2.13
N LEU A 72 9.94 3.75 1.87
CA LEU A 72 9.76 5.17 1.51
C LEU A 72 10.19 6.09 2.65
N LEU A 73 9.82 5.77 3.89
CA LEU A 73 10.26 6.53 5.06
C LEU A 73 11.79 6.51 5.18
N ALA A 74 12.40 5.33 5.08
CA ALA A 74 13.85 5.16 5.16
C ALA A 74 14.60 5.94 4.07
N ALA A 75 14.07 5.93 2.84
CA ALA A 75 14.71 6.56 1.69
C ALA A 75 14.39 8.06 1.53
N SER A 76 13.44 8.60 2.28
CA SER A 76 12.88 9.93 2.04
C SER A 76 13.91 11.06 2.08
N ASP A 77 14.82 11.06 3.06
CA ASP A 77 15.85 12.08 3.22
C ASP A 77 16.98 11.94 2.18
N ALA A 78 17.39 10.71 1.90
CA ALA A 78 18.39 10.43 0.87
C ALA A 78 17.87 10.80 -0.53
N ALA A 79 16.58 10.60 -0.80
CA ALA A 79 15.95 11.02 -2.06
C ALA A 79 15.98 12.54 -2.22
N GLU A 80 15.67 13.32 -1.17
CA GLU A 80 15.78 14.79 -1.21
C GLU A 80 17.20 15.23 -1.54
N ARG A 81 18.19 14.67 -0.86
CA ARG A 81 19.62 14.99 -1.11
C ARG A 81 20.06 14.58 -2.52
N PHE A 82 19.60 13.43 -3.01
CA PHE A 82 19.91 12.95 -4.36
C PHE A 82 19.34 13.91 -5.42
N PHE A 83 18.10 14.41 -5.22
CA PHE A 83 17.45 15.35 -6.15
C PHE A 83 17.73 16.83 -5.85
N SER A 84 18.64 17.16 -4.93
CA SER A 84 18.97 18.55 -4.57
C SER A 84 19.41 19.40 -5.76
N PHE A 85 20.06 18.79 -6.78
CA PHE A 85 20.44 19.47 -8.03
C PHE A 85 19.25 20.00 -8.85
N LYS A 86 18.01 19.53 -8.56
CA LYS A 86 16.76 20.01 -9.17
C LYS A 86 16.02 21.03 -8.30
N GLN A 87 16.63 21.49 -7.20
CA GLN A 87 16.04 22.46 -6.27
C GLN A 87 14.63 22.02 -5.78
N VAL A 88 14.47 20.75 -5.43
CA VAL A 88 13.22 20.17 -4.95
C VAL A 88 13.24 20.12 -3.41
N ASP A 89 13.25 21.28 -2.78
CA ASP A 89 13.23 21.39 -1.33
C ASP A 89 11.92 20.85 -0.74
N GLY A 90 12.02 20.09 0.36
CA GLY A 90 10.87 19.49 1.04
C GLY A 90 10.40 18.16 0.45
N MET A 91 11.09 17.61 -0.55
CA MET A 91 10.74 16.31 -1.15
C MET A 91 10.77 15.18 -0.12
N GLY A 92 11.77 15.15 0.77
CA GLY A 92 11.88 14.12 1.81
C GLY A 92 10.74 14.18 2.82
N GLN A 93 10.32 15.39 3.21
CA GLN A 93 9.14 15.54 4.07
C GLN A 93 7.85 15.14 3.35
N ALA A 94 7.68 15.55 2.10
CA ALA A 94 6.54 15.15 1.29
C ALA A 94 6.47 13.63 1.11
N LEU A 95 7.59 12.95 0.84
CA LEU A 95 7.67 11.50 0.77
C LEU A 95 7.32 10.83 2.09
N ALA A 96 7.78 11.39 3.21
CA ALA A 96 7.48 10.84 4.53
C ALA A 96 5.98 10.89 4.86
N VAL A 97 5.29 11.98 4.51
CA VAL A 97 3.84 12.08 4.73
C VAL A 97 3.03 11.32 3.68
N LEU A 98 3.58 11.09 2.49
CA LEU A 98 2.98 10.23 1.46
C LEU A 98 3.10 8.74 1.78
N ALA A 99 4.14 8.33 2.49
CA ALA A 99 4.46 6.92 2.69
C ALA A 99 3.29 6.07 3.23
N PRO A 100 2.53 6.48 4.27
CA PRO A 100 1.37 5.71 4.72
C PRO A 100 0.25 5.60 3.66
N GLY A 101 0.12 6.59 2.77
CA GLY A 101 -0.84 6.58 1.67
C GLY A 101 -0.62 5.45 0.67
N LEU A 102 0.60 4.87 0.62
CA LEU A 102 0.92 3.74 -0.25
C LEU A 102 0.06 2.51 0.05
N ILE A 103 -0.33 2.31 1.30
CA ILE A 103 -1.21 1.22 1.71
C ILE A 103 -2.58 1.37 1.06
N GLY A 104 -3.18 2.56 1.17
CA GLY A 104 -4.46 2.87 0.52
C GLY A 104 -4.38 2.73 -1.00
N TYR A 105 -3.30 3.21 -1.60
CA TYR A 105 -3.02 3.07 -3.03
C TYR A 105 -2.97 1.60 -3.47
N ALA A 106 -2.24 0.76 -2.75
CA ALA A 106 -2.16 -0.67 -3.02
C ALA A 106 -3.51 -1.39 -2.86
N LEU A 107 -4.29 -1.01 -1.84
CA LEU A 107 -5.65 -1.53 -1.63
C LEU A 107 -6.60 -1.15 -2.76
N ILE A 108 -6.52 0.08 -3.31
CA ILE A 108 -7.30 0.48 -4.48
C ILE A 108 -7.06 -0.50 -5.62
N TYR A 109 -5.81 -0.75 -5.99
CA TYR A 109 -5.48 -1.64 -7.09
C TYR A 109 -5.88 -3.09 -6.83
N GLN A 110 -5.61 -3.61 -5.64
CA GLN A 110 -5.90 -5.01 -5.31
C GLN A 110 -7.40 -5.28 -5.19
N VAL A 111 -8.10 -4.47 -4.38
CA VAL A 111 -9.53 -4.71 -4.11
C VAL A 111 -10.38 -4.41 -5.33
N THR A 112 -10.02 -3.42 -6.14
CA THR A 112 -10.71 -3.14 -7.41
C THR A 112 -10.63 -4.34 -8.35
N ARG A 113 -9.46 -4.98 -8.48
CA ARG A 113 -9.30 -6.21 -9.28
C ARG A 113 -10.16 -7.37 -8.74
N VAL A 114 -10.20 -7.56 -7.42
CA VAL A 114 -11.05 -8.57 -6.78
C VAL A 114 -12.53 -8.30 -7.08
N LEU A 115 -12.97 -7.06 -6.96
CA LEU A 115 -14.35 -6.67 -7.22
C LEU A 115 -14.73 -6.79 -8.71
N PHE A 116 -13.80 -6.55 -9.63
CA PHE A 116 -14.00 -6.79 -11.05
C PHE A 116 -14.11 -8.30 -11.35
N ALA A 117 -13.25 -9.13 -10.76
CA ALA A 117 -13.36 -10.58 -10.89
C ALA A 117 -14.66 -11.13 -10.31
N ALA A 118 -15.24 -10.45 -9.30
CA ALA A 118 -16.53 -10.79 -8.70
C ALA A 118 -17.75 -10.18 -9.44
N ASP A 119 -17.56 -9.54 -10.59
CA ASP A 119 -18.60 -8.81 -11.36
C ASP A 119 -19.30 -7.69 -10.54
N ARG A 120 -18.53 -7.04 -9.66
CA ARG A 120 -18.99 -5.94 -8.77
C ARG A 120 -18.28 -4.62 -9.08
N SER A 121 -18.24 -4.24 -10.36
CA SER A 121 -17.51 -3.05 -10.83
C SER A 121 -18.05 -1.71 -10.29
N ARG A 122 -19.38 -1.57 -10.15
CA ARG A 122 -20.01 -0.31 -9.71
C ARG A 122 -19.58 0.13 -8.30
N PRO A 123 -19.66 -0.72 -7.24
CA PRO A 123 -19.18 -0.34 -5.91
C PRO A 123 -17.68 -0.01 -5.87
N ALA A 124 -16.86 -0.71 -6.67
CA ALA A 124 -15.44 -0.43 -6.80
C ALA A 124 -15.22 0.98 -7.38
N ALA A 125 -15.92 1.31 -8.47
CA ALA A 125 -15.80 2.62 -9.11
C ALA A 125 -16.23 3.77 -8.17
N HIS A 126 -17.35 3.62 -7.44
CA HIS A 126 -17.80 4.64 -6.49
C HIS A 126 -16.81 4.86 -5.35
N ALA A 127 -16.28 3.79 -4.74
CA ALA A 127 -15.31 3.90 -3.66
C ALA A 127 -13.99 4.55 -4.14
N THR A 128 -13.52 4.19 -5.33
CA THR A 128 -12.32 4.78 -5.93
C THR A 128 -12.56 6.25 -6.28
N ALA A 129 -13.68 6.60 -6.89
CA ALA A 129 -14.04 7.98 -7.23
C ALA A 129 -14.16 8.86 -5.98
N ALA A 130 -14.80 8.36 -4.89
CA ALA A 130 -14.86 9.06 -3.62
C ALA A 130 -13.45 9.29 -3.02
N GLY A 131 -12.55 8.31 -3.14
CA GLY A 131 -11.16 8.47 -2.71
C GLY A 131 -10.43 9.57 -3.48
N TRP A 132 -10.53 9.60 -4.81
CA TRP A 132 -9.89 10.65 -5.61
C TRP A 132 -10.50 12.04 -5.37
N LEU A 133 -11.81 12.11 -5.17
CA LEU A 133 -12.47 13.35 -4.76
C LEU A 133 -11.93 13.83 -3.41
N THR A 134 -11.76 12.90 -2.46
CA THR A 134 -11.16 13.23 -1.16
C THR A 134 -9.72 13.70 -1.29
N VAL A 135 -8.91 13.08 -2.18
CA VAL A 135 -7.55 13.57 -2.50
C VAL A 135 -7.61 15.03 -2.95
N ALA A 136 -8.49 15.37 -3.91
CA ALA A 136 -8.61 16.72 -4.43
C ALA A 136 -9.01 17.72 -3.34
N LEU A 137 -10.06 17.42 -2.58
CA LEU A 137 -10.59 18.29 -1.53
C LEU A 137 -9.61 18.43 -0.36
N ALA A 138 -9.04 17.34 0.13
CA ALA A 138 -8.07 17.35 1.23
C ALA A 138 -6.77 18.07 0.81
N SER A 139 -6.28 17.85 -0.41
CA SER A 139 -5.11 18.57 -0.92
C SER A 139 -5.37 20.06 -1.02
N ALA A 140 -6.52 20.48 -1.55
CA ALA A 140 -6.89 21.89 -1.63
C ALA A 140 -7.00 22.52 -0.22
N ALA A 141 -7.63 21.83 0.73
CA ALA A 141 -7.76 22.29 2.11
C ALA A 141 -6.38 22.37 2.80
N CYS A 142 -5.54 21.35 2.67
CA CYS A 142 -4.21 21.33 3.27
C CYS A 142 -3.31 22.43 2.69
N VAL A 143 -3.33 22.66 1.37
CA VAL A 143 -2.57 23.75 0.74
C VAL A 143 -3.04 25.10 1.26
N ARG A 144 -4.34 25.29 1.39
CA ARG A 144 -4.89 26.56 1.91
C ARG A 144 -4.51 26.85 3.37
N LEU A 145 -4.39 25.78 4.17
CA LEU A 145 -4.05 25.90 5.61
C LEU A 145 -2.54 25.98 5.86
N MET A 146 -1.75 25.22 5.12
CA MET A 146 -0.31 25.04 5.37
C MET A 146 0.58 25.94 4.49
N ALA A 147 0.10 26.33 3.32
CA ALA A 147 0.80 27.17 2.36
C ALA A 147 -0.10 28.31 1.87
N PRO A 148 -0.46 29.29 2.76
CA PRO A 148 -1.27 30.44 2.34
C PRO A 148 -0.56 31.25 1.25
N LEU A 149 -1.29 32.14 0.57
CA LEU A 149 -0.83 32.95 -0.57
C LEU A 149 0.58 33.55 -0.32
N GLY A 150 1.54 33.19 -1.19
CA GLY A 150 2.95 33.52 -1.03
C GLY A 150 3.77 32.49 -0.26
N GLY A 151 3.17 31.32 0.08
CA GLY A 151 3.82 30.25 0.81
C GLY A 151 4.94 29.54 0.05
N ASP A 152 5.84 28.96 0.82
CA ASP A 152 6.99 28.19 0.37
C ASP A 152 6.54 26.93 -0.41
N GLY A 153 7.27 26.61 -1.49
CA GLY A 153 7.07 25.39 -2.29
C GLY A 153 7.16 24.10 -1.48
N ARG A 154 7.99 24.10 -0.42
CA ARG A 154 8.10 22.99 0.55
C ARG A 154 6.79 22.74 1.29
N ALA A 155 6.16 23.79 1.83
CA ALA A 155 4.89 23.67 2.52
C ALA A 155 3.79 23.15 1.59
N THR A 156 3.77 23.60 0.33
CA THR A 156 2.85 23.11 -0.70
C THR A 156 3.05 21.64 -1.01
N LEU A 157 4.30 21.16 -1.14
CA LEU A 157 4.61 19.75 -1.39
C LEU A 157 4.12 18.86 -0.24
N VAL A 158 4.38 19.28 1.00
CA VAL A 158 3.95 18.55 2.20
C VAL A 158 2.42 18.53 2.29
N ALA A 159 1.75 19.66 2.03
CA ALA A 159 0.30 19.76 2.05
C ALA A 159 -0.36 18.84 1.02
N LEU A 160 0.18 18.77 -0.20
CA LEU A 160 -0.27 17.84 -1.23
C LEU A 160 -0.04 16.38 -0.82
N GLY A 161 1.08 16.10 -0.15
CA GLY A 161 1.39 14.78 0.40
C GLY A 161 0.39 14.33 1.46
N VAL A 162 0.06 15.21 2.41
CA VAL A 162 -0.95 14.94 3.45
C VAL A 162 -2.32 14.70 2.82
N GLY A 163 -2.76 15.58 1.90
CA GLY A 163 -4.04 15.44 1.23
C GLY A 163 -4.16 14.14 0.43
N THR A 164 -3.08 13.75 -0.26
CA THR A 164 -3.02 12.47 -0.99
C THR A 164 -3.13 11.28 -0.03
N THR A 165 -2.40 11.28 1.08
CA THR A 165 -2.45 10.20 2.08
C THR A 165 -3.85 10.06 2.69
N VAL A 166 -4.50 11.17 3.03
CA VAL A 166 -5.88 11.16 3.55
C VAL A 166 -6.83 10.55 2.52
N GLY A 167 -6.77 11.00 1.27
CA GLY A 167 -7.66 10.49 0.23
C GLY A 167 -7.43 9.02 -0.11
N MET A 168 -6.17 8.57 -0.17
CA MET A 168 -5.84 7.15 -0.38
C MET A 168 -6.30 6.28 0.79
N THR A 169 -6.20 6.78 2.03
CA THR A 169 -6.71 6.08 3.21
C THR A 169 -8.24 5.95 3.15
N VAL A 170 -8.95 7.01 2.80
CA VAL A 170 -10.41 6.99 2.63
C VAL A 170 -10.82 6.00 1.54
N ALA A 171 -10.14 6.01 0.40
CA ALA A 171 -10.40 5.05 -0.68
C ALA A 171 -10.16 3.60 -0.23
N GLY A 172 -9.03 3.34 0.43
CA GLY A 172 -8.68 2.01 0.94
C GLY A 172 -9.72 1.49 1.94
N VAL A 173 -10.10 2.31 2.92
CA VAL A 173 -11.14 1.96 3.91
C VAL A 173 -12.50 1.75 3.24
N GLY A 174 -12.86 2.61 2.30
CA GLY A 174 -14.09 2.46 1.51
C GLY A 174 -14.14 1.14 0.76
N LEU A 175 -13.07 0.76 0.08
CA LEU A 175 -12.98 -0.50 -0.65
C LEU A 175 -12.97 -1.72 0.27
N LEU A 176 -12.28 -1.68 1.42
CA LEU A 176 -12.35 -2.76 2.41
C LEU A 176 -13.77 -2.90 2.99
N THR A 177 -14.48 -1.79 3.18
CA THR A 177 -15.88 -1.82 3.62
C THR A 177 -16.78 -2.48 2.57
N VAL A 178 -16.59 -2.16 1.28
CA VAL A 178 -17.32 -2.82 0.18
C VAL A 178 -16.99 -4.32 0.15
N LEU A 179 -15.70 -4.67 0.26
CA LEU A 179 -15.27 -6.06 0.28
C LEU A 179 -15.91 -6.84 1.44
N ALA A 180 -15.93 -6.26 2.64
CA ALA A 180 -16.55 -6.86 3.81
C ALA A 180 -18.08 -7.03 3.68
N ARG A 181 -18.76 -6.10 3.01
CA ARG A 181 -20.21 -6.21 2.74
C ARG A 181 -20.54 -7.32 1.75
N ILE A 182 -19.67 -7.61 0.80
CA ILE A 182 -19.90 -8.62 -0.24
C ILE A 182 -19.46 -10.01 0.25
N MET A 183 -18.31 -10.12 0.93
CA MET A 183 -17.71 -11.41 1.30
C MET A 183 -17.76 -11.72 2.81
N GLY A 184 -18.36 -10.81 3.60
CA GLY A 184 -18.40 -10.93 5.05
C GLY A 184 -17.14 -10.35 5.74
N VAL A 185 -17.31 -9.96 7.00
CA VAL A 185 -16.23 -9.29 7.79
C VAL A 185 -15.02 -10.17 8.07
N ARG A 186 -15.15 -11.48 7.95
CA ARG A 186 -14.03 -12.42 8.17
C ARG A 186 -12.89 -12.24 7.18
N VAL A 187 -13.17 -11.75 5.97
CA VAL A 187 -12.17 -11.44 4.93
C VAL A 187 -11.17 -10.38 5.39
N LEU A 188 -11.58 -9.49 6.30
CA LEU A 188 -10.73 -8.39 6.80
C LEU A 188 -9.70 -8.84 7.84
N ARG A 189 -9.92 -9.96 8.54
CA ARG A 189 -9.08 -10.39 9.66
C ARG A 189 -7.58 -10.44 9.30
N PRO A 190 -7.13 -11.17 8.28
CA PRO A 190 -5.71 -11.22 7.94
C PRO A 190 -5.16 -9.87 7.45
N ILE A 191 -5.99 -9.05 6.79
CA ILE A 191 -5.63 -7.71 6.33
C ILE A 191 -5.38 -6.79 7.53
N LEU A 192 -6.31 -6.78 8.49
CA LEU A 192 -6.19 -5.98 9.72
C LEU A 192 -5.04 -6.46 10.60
N THR A 193 -4.78 -7.77 10.65
CA THR A 193 -3.61 -8.32 11.36
C THR A 193 -2.32 -7.80 10.74
N ALA A 194 -2.19 -7.85 9.40
CA ALA A 194 -1.02 -7.32 8.71
C ALA A 194 -0.81 -5.81 8.95
N LEU A 195 -1.90 -5.03 8.98
CA LEU A 195 -1.85 -3.60 9.29
C LEU A 195 -1.47 -3.35 10.76
N ALA A 196 -2.14 -4.01 11.70
CA ALA A 196 -1.93 -3.78 13.12
C ALA A 196 -0.52 -4.15 13.59
N THR A 197 0.06 -5.21 13.04
CA THR A 197 1.42 -5.67 13.38
C THR A 197 2.50 -4.98 12.56
N GLY A 198 2.25 -4.82 11.26
CA GLY A 198 3.26 -4.30 10.33
C GLY A 198 3.41 -2.78 10.37
N LEU A 199 2.32 -2.00 10.47
CA LEU A 199 2.39 -0.55 10.35
C LEU A 199 3.20 0.11 11.48
N PRO A 200 3.04 -0.22 12.77
CA PRO A 200 3.88 0.33 13.82
C PRO A 200 5.37 0.03 13.60
N VAL A 201 5.69 -1.19 13.18
CA VAL A 201 7.07 -1.62 12.88
C VAL A 201 7.61 -0.86 11.66
N ALA A 202 6.80 -0.67 10.62
CA ALA A 202 7.17 0.09 9.43
C ALA A 202 7.48 1.56 9.75
N LEU A 203 6.66 2.19 10.56
CA LEU A 203 6.87 3.57 11.00
C LEU A 203 8.14 3.66 11.87
N ALA A 204 8.30 2.80 12.85
CA ALA A 204 9.45 2.81 13.74
C ALA A 204 10.76 2.55 12.98
N ALA A 205 10.84 1.49 12.18
CA ALA A 205 12.03 1.14 11.41
C ALA A 205 12.35 2.20 10.33
N GLY A 206 11.35 2.63 9.58
CA GLY A 206 11.54 3.63 8.52
C GLY A 206 12.00 4.98 9.07
N LEU A 207 11.40 5.46 10.17
CA LEU A 207 11.81 6.70 10.83
C LEU A 207 13.20 6.59 11.46
N ALA A 208 13.53 5.46 12.09
CA ALA A 208 14.85 5.25 12.67
C ALA A 208 15.96 5.35 11.60
N ILE A 209 15.76 4.72 10.44
CA ILE A 209 16.72 4.78 9.34
C ILE A 209 16.77 6.19 8.74
N ARG A 210 15.62 6.84 8.57
CA ARG A 210 15.58 8.24 8.14
C ARG A 210 16.42 9.13 9.03
N VAL A 211 16.27 9.03 10.36
CA VAL A 211 17.08 9.79 11.32
C VAL A 211 18.56 9.41 11.19
N ALA A 212 18.89 8.13 11.06
CA ALA A 212 20.28 7.72 10.87
C ALA A 212 20.90 8.33 9.61
N THR A 213 20.16 8.45 8.51
CA THR A 213 20.66 9.07 7.26
C THR A 213 20.91 10.57 7.39
N THR A 214 20.21 11.29 8.27
CA THR A 214 20.47 12.73 8.48
C THR A 214 21.87 13.01 9.06
N HIS A 215 22.42 12.07 9.82
CA HIS A 215 23.75 12.19 10.43
C HIS A 215 24.90 11.80 9.49
N VAL A 216 24.63 11.31 8.29
CA VAL A 216 25.65 10.93 7.31
C VAL A 216 25.97 12.11 6.41
N ALA A 217 27.21 12.60 6.45
CA ALA A 217 27.63 13.78 5.68
C ALA A 217 27.76 13.50 4.17
N SER A 218 28.29 12.34 3.80
CA SER A 218 28.52 11.97 2.40
C SER A 218 27.22 11.53 1.70
N LEU A 219 26.93 12.11 0.53
CA LEU A 219 25.75 11.72 -0.27
C LEU A 219 25.77 10.22 -0.63
N THR A 220 26.93 9.70 -1.06
CA THR A 220 27.06 8.28 -1.42
C THR A 220 26.75 7.36 -0.24
N LEU A 221 27.29 7.68 0.94
CA LEU A 221 27.02 6.90 2.15
C LEU A 221 25.57 7.06 2.60
N ALA A 222 24.97 8.25 2.49
CA ALA A 222 23.57 8.48 2.81
C ALA A 222 22.64 7.64 1.91
N VAL A 223 22.92 7.60 0.60
CA VAL A 223 22.15 6.77 -0.35
C VAL A 223 22.33 5.27 -0.05
N LEU A 224 23.57 4.81 0.20
CA LEU A 224 23.83 3.42 0.57
C LEU A 224 23.14 3.03 1.87
N THR A 225 23.22 3.88 2.90
CA THR A 225 22.53 3.65 4.19
C THR A 225 21.02 3.60 4.00
N ALA A 226 20.45 4.49 3.17
CA ALA A 226 19.04 4.51 2.88
C ALA A 226 18.59 3.24 2.13
N VAL A 227 19.34 2.78 1.12
CA VAL A 227 19.00 1.58 0.35
C VAL A 227 19.10 0.33 1.22
N VAL A 228 20.21 0.12 1.91
CA VAL A 228 20.38 -1.03 2.80
C VAL A 228 19.37 -0.98 3.93
N GLY A 229 19.16 0.19 4.53
CA GLY A 229 18.18 0.40 5.58
C GLY A 229 16.73 0.17 5.11
N ALA A 230 16.38 0.61 3.91
CA ALA A 230 15.06 0.36 3.33
C ALA A 230 14.79 -1.14 3.14
N VAL A 231 15.77 -1.89 2.63
CA VAL A 231 15.65 -3.35 2.49
C VAL A 231 15.56 -4.03 3.85
N ALA A 232 16.38 -3.61 4.82
CA ALA A 232 16.33 -4.14 6.18
C ALA A 232 14.99 -3.84 6.87
N ALA A 233 14.48 -2.61 6.76
CA ALA A 233 13.17 -2.22 7.30
C ALA A 233 12.04 -3.06 6.69
N ALA A 234 12.04 -3.25 5.37
CA ALA A 234 11.07 -4.11 4.70
C ALA A 234 11.15 -5.56 5.22
N GLY A 235 12.36 -6.11 5.39
CA GLY A 235 12.58 -7.44 5.95
C GLY A 235 12.04 -7.58 7.36
N VAL A 236 12.29 -6.60 8.23
CA VAL A 236 11.79 -6.58 9.62
C VAL A 236 10.26 -6.52 9.65
N VAL A 237 9.64 -5.68 8.81
CA VAL A 237 8.18 -5.59 8.69
C VAL A 237 7.56 -6.90 8.26
N LEU A 238 8.10 -7.52 7.21
CA LEU A 238 7.60 -8.80 6.70
C LEU A 238 7.79 -9.93 7.71
N ALA A 239 8.93 -9.93 8.43
CA ALA A 239 9.17 -10.87 9.51
C ALA A 239 8.17 -10.69 10.68
N ALA A 240 7.89 -9.46 11.09
CA ALA A 240 6.92 -9.15 12.14
C ALA A 240 5.51 -9.63 11.77
N ILE A 241 5.07 -9.37 10.54
CA ILE A 241 3.78 -9.84 10.03
C ILE A 241 3.75 -11.37 9.96
N HIS A 242 4.83 -12.01 9.51
CA HIS A 242 4.93 -13.47 9.45
C HIS A 242 4.87 -14.11 10.83
N LEU A 243 5.50 -13.54 11.84
CA LEU A 243 5.46 -14.04 13.21
C LEU A 243 4.06 -13.92 13.81
N ALA A 244 3.33 -12.86 13.46
CA ALA A 244 1.96 -12.65 13.90
C ALA A 244 0.94 -13.57 13.20
N ASP A 245 1.16 -13.85 11.91
CA ASP A 245 0.29 -14.73 11.12
C ASP A 245 1.10 -15.70 10.25
N ARG A 246 1.45 -16.85 10.85
CA ARG A 246 2.20 -17.91 10.16
C ARG A 246 1.42 -18.58 9.01
N SER A 247 0.11 -18.33 8.92
CA SER A 247 -0.73 -18.94 7.87
C SER A 247 -0.52 -18.25 6.51
N LEU A 248 -0.17 -16.96 6.47
CA LEU A 248 0.02 -16.20 5.25
C LEU A 248 1.07 -16.81 4.30
N LEU A 249 2.21 -17.28 4.82
CA LEU A 249 3.26 -17.91 4.00
C LEU A 249 2.99 -19.37 3.66
N ARG A 250 2.22 -20.11 4.47
CA ARG A 250 1.85 -21.50 4.12
C ARG A 250 0.98 -21.53 2.88
N THR A 251 0.08 -20.58 2.73
CA THR A 251 -0.78 -20.43 1.54
C THR A 251 0.04 -20.10 0.30
N MET A 252 1.14 -19.34 0.45
CA MET A 252 2.08 -19.08 -0.65
C MET A 252 2.83 -20.35 -1.08
N ARG A 253 3.34 -21.17 -0.15
CA ARG A 253 4.02 -22.43 -0.48
C ARG A 253 3.10 -23.41 -1.22
N GLY A 254 1.84 -23.54 -0.79
CA GLY A 254 0.84 -24.32 -1.52
C GLY A 254 0.50 -23.76 -2.90
N ALA A 255 0.66 -22.46 -3.08
CA ALA A 255 0.42 -21.78 -4.34
C ALA A 255 1.57 -21.94 -5.37
N TYR A 256 2.82 -22.18 -4.92
CA TYR A 256 3.99 -22.38 -5.78
C TYR A 256 4.39 -23.86 -5.92
N GLY A 257 3.83 -24.78 -5.13
CA GLY A 257 4.20 -26.19 -5.10
C GLY A 257 3.54 -27.09 -6.17
N HIS A 258 2.79 -26.51 -7.09
CA HIS A 258 2.11 -27.24 -8.20
C HIS A 258 2.48 -26.62 -9.57
N VAL A 259 3.71 -26.18 -9.75
CA VAL A 259 4.30 -25.87 -11.07
C VAL A 259 5.34 -26.92 -11.39
#